data_a4709b0d910e1b9305abec8c304f7885
#
_entry.id   a4709b0d910e1b9305abec8c304f7885
#
_cell.length_a   1.000
_cell.length_b   1.000
_cell.length_c   1.000
_cell.angle_alpha   90.00
_cell.angle_beta   90.00
_cell.angle_gamma   90.00
#
_symmetry.space_group_name_H-M   'P 1'
#
loop_
_entity.id
_entity.type
_entity.pdbx_description
1 polymer ?
#
loop_
_entity_poly.entity_id
_entity_poly.type
_entity_poly.pdbx_seq_one_letter_code
_entity_poly.pdbx_strand_id
1 'polypeptide(L)'
;MKRLLLLLLFVVGSTTLSAQPKPIVVEVWPDGAPKENGLTGPEQPLENGRVANISQATLYIYPAATPGPAIISCPGGGYRRLAMNHEGHDMAEWFNRQGITYAVLKYRMPNGDISIPISDALQAIRLLRERASEWNVNPELVGIMGASAGGNLAAQAATQFTSKEDRPDFQILFYPFTAMNRFMAPSLLGGDESDEAVNRYWVTKQVKADTPPAFLLCSADDRAVPCQNSIDYFLAPRQQKIEAMLLIYPTGGHGWGYNDSMPYKREWTGEMERWLQALRERK
;
A
#
# COMPACT_ATOMS: atom_id res chain seq x y z
N MET A 1 56.25 40.04 18.76
CA MET A 1 55.41 39.40 17.71
C MET A 1 54.95 38.02 18.21
N LYS A 2 53.71 37.94 18.75
CA LYS A 2 53.15 36.66 19.23
C LYS A 2 52.29 36.06 18.10
N ARG A 3 52.70 34.90 17.59
CA ARG A 3 51.91 34.16 16.56
C ARG A 3 50.78 33.40 17.27
N LEU A 4 49.54 33.75 16.96
CA LEU A 4 48.33 33.07 17.40
C LEU A 4 48.12 31.86 16.46
N LEU A 5 48.20 30.64 17.02
CA LEU A 5 47.95 29.40 16.31
C LEU A 5 46.43 29.11 16.42
N LEU A 6 45.69 29.26 15.31
CA LEU A 6 44.26 28.90 15.25
C LEU A 6 44.16 27.38 15.01
N LEU A 7 43.72 26.62 16.00
CA LEU A 7 43.37 25.20 15.85
C LEU A 7 41.95 25.13 15.25
N LEU A 8 41.82 24.71 14.01
CA LEU A 8 40.54 24.31 13.40
C LEU A 8 40.22 22.89 13.88
N LEU A 9 39.21 22.75 14.75
CA LEU A 9 38.59 21.47 15.07
C LEU A 9 37.66 21.09 13.92
N PHE A 10 38.05 20.09 13.13
CA PHE A 10 37.15 19.39 12.21
C PHE A 10 36.30 18.43 13.02
N VAL A 11 35.01 18.78 13.21
CA VAL A 11 33.99 17.83 13.68
C VAL A 11 33.61 16.95 12.50
N VAL A 12 34.18 15.76 12.43
CA VAL A 12 33.77 14.71 11.52
C VAL A 12 32.45 14.16 12.06
N GLY A 13 31.34 14.65 11.53
CA GLY A 13 30.03 14.08 11.79
C GLY A 13 29.99 12.66 11.22
N SER A 14 30.02 11.65 12.07
CA SER A 14 29.79 10.26 11.68
C SER A 14 28.33 10.13 11.27
N THR A 15 28.05 10.09 9.97
CA THR A 15 26.75 9.64 9.45
C THR A 15 26.66 8.14 9.72
N THR A 16 25.97 7.77 10.79
CA THR A 16 25.56 6.38 10.99
C THR A 16 24.62 6.02 9.88
N LEU A 17 25.04 5.18 8.93
CA LEU A 17 24.12 4.48 8.05
C LEU A 17 23.18 3.68 8.96
N SER A 18 21.95 4.13 9.11
CA SER A 18 20.91 3.38 9.81
C SER A 18 20.61 2.14 8.97
N ALA A 19 20.90 0.96 9.51
CA ALA A 19 20.45 -0.27 8.87
C ALA A 19 18.92 -0.28 8.86
N GLN A 20 18.31 -0.68 7.73
CA GLN A 20 16.85 -0.82 7.68
C GLN A 20 16.35 -1.65 8.88
N PRO A 21 15.28 -1.22 9.55
CA PRO A 21 14.72 -1.97 10.67
C PRO A 21 14.31 -3.37 10.20
N LYS A 22 14.57 -4.40 11.01
CA LYS A 22 14.10 -5.75 10.71
C LYS A 22 12.61 -5.83 11.00
N PRO A 23 11.80 -6.38 10.09
CA PRO A 23 10.38 -6.56 10.33
C PRO A 23 10.09 -7.67 11.34
N ILE A 24 8.99 -7.53 12.07
CA ILE A 24 8.29 -8.65 12.71
C ILE A 24 7.50 -9.36 11.60
N VAL A 25 7.65 -10.67 11.47
CA VAL A 25 7.01 -11.46 10.42
C VAL A 25 5.87 -12.26 11.03
N VAL A 26 4.66 -12.09 10.50
CA VAL A 26 3.44 -12.71 11.01
C VAL A 26 2.67 -13.37 9.86
N GLU A 27 2.20 -14.60 10.07
CA GLU A 27 1.25 -15.23 9.15
C GLU A 27 -0.11 -14.54 9.27
N VAL A 28 -0.73 -14.23 8.11
CA VAL A 28 -2.07 -13.60 8.10
C VAL A 28 -3.15 -14.62 8.52
N TRP A 29 -2.91 -15.89 8.22
CA TRP A 29 -3.83 -16.99 8.49
C TRP A 29 -3.13 -18.14 9.23
N PRO A 30 -2.82 -18.00 10.53
CA PRO A 30 -2.08 -19.03 11.28
C PRO A 30 -2.86 -20.34 11.43
N ASP A 31 -4.19 -20.27 11.45
CA ASP A 31 -5.08 -21.43 11.56
C ASP A 31 -5.61 -21.93 10.20
N GLY A 32 -5.03 -21.45 9.10
CA GLY A 32 -5.47 -21.74 7.74
C GLY A 32 -6.41 -20.68 7.15
N ALA A 33 -6.26 -20.42 5.87
CA ALA A 33 -7.06 -19.45 5.15
C ALA A 33 -8.46 -20.01 4.80
N PRO A 34 -9.49 -19.14 4.73
CA PRO A 34 -10.86 -19.59 4.43
C PRO A 34 -11.00 -20.20 3.02
N LYS A 35 -10.07 -19.87 2.13
CA LYS A 35 -10.03 -20.37 0.76
C LYS A 35 -8.58 -20.43 0.28
N GLU A 36 -8.20 -21.55 -0.31
CA GLU A 36 -6.89 -21.74 -0.94
C GLU A 36 -6.88 -21.15 -2.37
N ASN A 37 -5.71 -20.69 -2.82
CA ASN A 37 -5.56 -20.18 -4.20
C ASN A 37 -5.14 -21.25 -5.21
N GLY A 38 -4.97 -22.49 -4.77
CA GLY A 38 -4.62 -23.63 -5.62
C GLY A 38 -3.17 -23.62 -6.17
N LEU A 39 -2.34 -22.65 -5.79
CA LEU A 39 -0.94 -22.64 -6.15
C LEU A 39 -0.16 -23.64 -5.28
N THR A 40 0.75 -24.36 -5.90
CA THR A 40 1.60 -25.36 -5.27
C THR A 40 3.09 -25.08 -5.50
N GLY A 41 3.94 -25.69 -4.68
CA GLY A 41 5.38 -25.49 -4.74
C GLY A 41 5.85 -24.22 -4.01
N PRO A 42 7.17 -23.98 -3.98
CA PRO A 42 7.76 -22.85 -3.27
C PRO A 42 7.48 -21.52 -3.96
N GLU A 43 7.51 -20.45 -3.17
CA GLU A 43 7.58 -19.09 -3.70
C GLU A 43 8.79 -18.95 -4.62
N GLN A 44 8.66 -18.12 -5.64
CA GLN A 44 9.69 -17.87 -6.64
C GLN A 44 10.28 -16.48 -6.47
N PRO A 45 11.45 -16.34 -5.83
CA PRO A 45 12.19 -15.08 -5.83
C PRO A 45 12.57 -14.70 -7.26
N LEU A 46 12.34 -13.43 -7.59
CA LEU A 46 12.65 -12.84 -8.89
C LEU A 46 13.58 -11.65 -8.70
N GLU A 47 14.14 -11.14 -9.80
CA GLU A 47 15.01 -9.96 -9.75
C GLU A 47 14.33 -8.74 -9.13
N ASN A 48 15.16 -7.82 -8.59
CA ASN A 48 14.74 -6.56 -7.98
C ASN A 48 13.75 -6.74 -6.80
N GLY A 49 13.93 -7.78 -5.98
CA GLY A 49 13.12 -8.04 -4.79
C GLY A 49 11.66 -8.36 -5.11
N ARG A 50 11.40 -8.92 -6.28
CA ARG A 50 10.07 -9.42 -6.62
C ARG A 50 9.90 -10.87 -6.19
N VAL A 51 8.64 -11.25 -5.90
CA VAL A 51 8.28 -12.63 -5.52
C VAL A 51 7.02 -13.04 -6.26
N ALA A 52 7.01 -14.26 -6.79
CA ALA A 52 5.86 -14.88 -7.45
C ALA A 52 5.49 -16.22 -6.78
N ASN A 53 4.44 -16.86 -7.28
CA ASN A 53 3.90 -18.14 -6.76
C ASN A 53 3.57 -18.10 -5.26
N ILE A 54 2.94 -17.01 -4.81
CA ILE A 54 2.64 -16.80 -3.39
C ILE A 54 1.32 -17.52 -3.06
N SER A 55 1.40 -18.53 -2.21
CA SER A 55 0.27 -19.32 -1.72
C SER A 55 -0.04 -19.08 -0.22
N GLN A 56 0.85 -18.36 0.49
CA GLN A 56 0.67 -18.02 1.91
C GLN A 56 0.79 -16.51 2.11
N ALA A 57 -0.22 -15.91 2.74
CA ALA A 57 -0.19 -14.49 3.07
C ALA A 57 0.65 -14.23 4.32
N THR A 58 1.57 -13.26 4.23
CA THR A 58 2.49 -12.87 5.31
C THR A 58 2.50 -11.37 5.48
N LEU A 59 2.47 -10.91 6.73
CA LEU A 59 2.57 -9.50 7.08
C LEU A 59 3.94 -9.21 7.69
N TYR A 60 4.69 -8.27 7.10
CA TYR A 60 6.00 -7.80 7.56
C TYR A 60 5.80 -6.46 8.27
N ILE A 61 5.88 -6.42 9.59
CA ILE A 61 5.53 -5.27 10.41
C ILE A 61 6.78 -4.55 10.89
N TYR A 62 6.82 -3.24 10.71
CA TYR A 62 7.84 -2.31 11.17
C TYR A 62 7.20 -1.37 12.20
N PRO A 63 7.23 -1.71 13.51
CA PRO A 63 6.61 -0.89 14.52
C PRO A 63 7.25 0.50 14.63
N ALA A 64 6.42 1.53 14.81
CA ALA A 64 6.89 2.84 15.21
C ALA A 64 7.43 2.82 16.65
N ALA A 65 8.22 3.83 17.02
CA ALA A 65 8.80 3.92 18.36
C ALA A 65 7.75 4.14 19.48
N THR A 66 6.61 4.71 19.13
CA THR A 66 5.49 5.03 20.03
C THR A 66 4.16 4.69 19.37
N PRO A 67 3.09 4.48 20.16
CA PRO A 67 1.76 4.24 19.62
C PRO A 67 1.31 5.36 18.68
N GLY A 68 0.81 4.99 17.50
CA GLY A 68 0.40 5.91 16.45
C GLY A 68 -0.41 5.22 15.34
N PRO A 69 -0.67 5.91 14.23
CA PRO A 69 -1.33 5.32 13.08
C PRO A 69 -0.59 4.09 12.57
N ALA A 70 -1.29 3.22 11.86
CA ALA A 70 -0.68 2.14 11.10
C ALA A 70 -1.09 2.18 9.63
N ILE A 71 -0.23 1.67 8.75
CA ILE A 71 -0.49 1.54 7.31
C ILE A 71 -0.06 0.15 6.85
N ILE A 72 -0.97 -0.54 6.14
CA ILE A 72 -0.66 -1.76 5.42
C ILE A 72 -0.38 -1.41 3.96
N SER A 73 0.80 -1.75 3.46
CA SER A 73 1.17 -1.59 2.06
C SER A 73 0.95 -2.89 1.29
N CYS A 74 0.24 -2.78 0.17
CA CYS A 74 0.01 -3.83 -0.80
C CYS A 74 0.89 -3.55 -2.04
N PRO A 75 2.03 -4.24 -2.24
CA PRO A 75 2.87 -4.04 -3.40
C PRO A 75 2.17 -4.43 -4.71
N GLY A 76 2.53 -3.77 -5.81
CA GLY A 76 2.05 -4.11 -7.13
C GLY A 76 2.80 -5.29 -7.76
N GLY A 77 2.47 -5.56 -9.02
CA GLY A 77 3.07 -6.64 -9.80
C GLY A 77 2.08 -7.40 -10.67
N GLY A 78 0.94 -6.76 -11.00
CA GLY A 78 -0.05 -7.27 -11.94
C GLY A 78 -0.80 -8.52 -11.46
N TYR A 79 -0.88 -8.75 -10.15
CA TYR A 79 -1.45 -9.96 -9.53
C TYR A 79 -0.76 -11.28 -9.96
N ARG A 80 0.46 -11.19 -10.49
CA ARG A 80 1.30 -12.34 -10.89
C ARG A 80 2.56 -12.47 -10.05
N ARG A 81 2.97 -11.39 -9.41
CA ARG A 81 4.13 -11.26 -8.53
C ARG A 81 3.94 -10.03 -7.63
N LEU A 82 4.82 -9.84 -6.65
CA LEU A 82 4.84 -8.66 -5.80
C LEU A 82 6.19 -7.95 -5.90
N ALA A 83 6.19 -6.63 -5.99
CA ALA A 83 7.37 -5.77 -5.98
C ALA A 83 7.71 -5.38 -4.53
N MET A 84 8.20 -6.34 -3.74
CA MET A 84 8.31 -6.24 -2.29
C MET A 84 9.23 -5.12 -1.80
N ASN A 85 10.25 -4.71 -2.58
CA ASN A 85 11.20 -3.68 -2.16
C ASN A 85 10.60 -2.27 -2.36
N HIS A 86 10.68 -1.72 -3.56
CA HIS A 86 10.36 -0.31 -3.83
C HIS A 86 8.87 0.06 -3.71
N GLU A 87 7.96 -0.89 -3.74
CA GLU A 87 6.52 -0.68 -3.47
C GLU A 87 6.10 -1.24 -2.09
N GLY A 88 7.07 -1.65 -1.27
CA GLY A 88 6.87 -2.22 0.04
C GLY A 88 7.96 -1.80 1.02
N HIS A 89 8.94 -2.67 1.27
CA HIS A 89 9.91 -2.56 2.37
C HIS A 89 10.70 -1.26 2.40
N ASP A 90 11.05 -0.67 1.26
CA ASP A 90 11.89 0.53 1.19
C ASP A 90 11.22 1.78 1.80
N MET A 91 9.89 1.78 1.95
CA MET A 91 9.13 2.87 2.58
C MET A 91 9.10 2.80 4.11
N ALA A 92 9.50 1.67 4.72
CA ALA A 92 9.32 1.42 6.14
C ALA A 92 9.99 2.47 7.04
N GLU A 93 11.26 2.81 6.75
CA GLU A 93 11.98 3.82 7.52
C GLU A 93 11.34 5.21 7.43
N TRP A 94 10.85 5.58 6.25
CA TRP A 94 10.19 6.87 6.05
C TRP A 94 8.91 6.97 6.90
N PHE A 95 8.06 5.94 6.89
CA PHE A 95 6.83 5.92 7.71
C PHE A 95 7.14 5.87 9.21
N ASN A 96 8.14 5.08 9.63
CA ASN A 96 8.54 5.04 11.04
C ASN A 96 9.04 6.40 11.54
N ARG A 97 9.76 7.17 10.73
CA ARG A 97 10.16 8.55 11.08
C ARG A 97 8.96 9.49 11.25
N GLN A 98 7.84 9.20 10.58
CA GLN A 98 6.57 9.90 10.77
C GLN A 98 5.78 9.41 12.01
N GLY A 99 6.32 8.46 12.80
CA GLY A 99 5.63 7.84 13.92
C GLY A 99 4.46 6.96 13.49
N ILE A 100 4.58 6.30 12.34
CA ILE A 100 3.57 5.39 11.76
C ILE A 100 4.13 3.99 11.79
N THR A 101 3.40 3.05 12.39
CA THR A 101 3.68 1.62 12.22
C THR A 101 3.37 1.24 10.78
N TYR A 102 4.36 0.71 10.09
CA TYR A 102 4.25 0.34 8.69
C TYR A 102 4.29 -1.17 8.53
N ALA A 103 3.41 -1.72 7.71
CA ALA A 103 3.36 -3.15 7.43
C ALA A 103 3.31 -3.40 5.93
N VAL A 104 4.04 -4.40 5.45
CA VAL A 104 4.02 -4.84 4.04
C VAL A 104 3.28 -6.17 3.97
N LEU A 105 2.20 -6.22 3.20
CA LEU A 105 1.43 -7.42 2.98
C LEU A 105 1.94 -8.17 1.75
N LYS A 106 2.56 -9.32 1.97
CA LYS A 106 2.79 -10.32 0.93
C LYS A 106 1.50 -11.12 0.76
N TYR A 107 0.58 -10.61 -0.05
CA TYR A 107 -0.71 -11.25 -0.28
C TYR A 107 -0.61 -12.41 -1.26
N ARG A 108 -1.52 -13.37 -1.14
CA ARG A 108 -1.61 -14.52 -2.03
C ARG A 108 -2.02 -14.09 -3.43
N MET A 109 -1.46 -14.76 -4.44
CA MET A 109 -1.88 -14.53 -5.83
C MET A 109 -3.34 -14.97 -6.02
N PRO A 110 -4.14 -14.23 -6.81
CA PRO A 110 -5.55 -14.56 -7.02
C PRO A 110 -5.76 -15.90 -7.74
N ASN A 111 -4.90 -16.24 -8.70
CA ASN A 111 -5.02 -17.46 -9.52
C ASN A 111 -6.46 -17.70 -10.02
N GLY A 112 -7.08 -16.65 -10.56
CA GLY A 112 -8.46 -16.69 -11.05
C GLY A 112 -9.53 -16.29 -10.02
N ASP A 113 -9.14 -15.95 -8.79
CA ASP A 113 -10.08 -15.51 -7.77
C ASP A 113 -9.55 -14.32 -6.96
N ILE A 114 -9.95 -13.11 -7.35
CA ILE A 114 -9.54 -11.87 -6.70
C ILE A 114 -10.04 -11.76 -5.24
N SER A 115 -11.03 -12.54 -4.85
CA SER A 115 -11.52 -12.53 -3.46
C SER A 115 -10.46 -13.04 -2.46
N ILE A 116 -9.49 -13.83 -2.93
CA ILE A 116 -8.40 -14.37 -2.12
C ILE A 116 -7.49 -13.25 -1.60
N PRO A 117 -6.81 -12.45 -2.43
CA PRO A 117 -6.00 -11.34 -1.93
C PRO A 117 -6.84 -10.26 -1.21
N ILE A 118 -8.11 -10.05 -1.56
CA ILE A 118 -9.01 -9.14 -0.83
C ILE A 118 -9.19 -9.65 0.61
N SER A 119 -9.44 -10.96 0.80
CA SER A 119 -9.55 -11.55 2.14
C SER A 119 -8.27 -11.38 2.96
N ASP A 120 -7.09 -11.50 2.33
CA ASP A 120 -5.80 -11.28 2.99
C ASP A 120 -5.64 -9.84 3.47
N ALA A 121 -6.02 -8.87 2.64
CA ALA A 121 -5.94 -7.45 2.99
C ALA A 121 -6.88 -7.08 4.14
N LEU A 122 -8.12 -7.57 4.12
CA LEU A 122 -9.10 -7.36 5.19
C LEU A 122 -8.65 -8.02 6.50
N GLN A 123 -8.11 -9.24 6.45
CA GLN A 123 -7.57 -9.93 7.62
C GLN A 123 -6.33 -9.24 8.19
N ALA A 124 -5.45 -8.70 7.34
CA ALA A 124 -4.30 -7.94 7.80
C ALA A 124 -4.72 -6.68 8.58
N ILE A 125 -5.80 -6.00 8.17
CA ILE A 125 -6.37 -4.86 8.91
C ILE A 125 -6.88 -5.32 10.29
N ARG A 126 -7.62 -6.44 10.36
CA ARG A 126 -8.09 -7.01 11.64
C ARG A 126 -6.92 -7.33 12.56
N LEU A 127 -5.89 -8.03 12.07
CA LEU A 127 -4.71 -8.38 12.86
C LEU A 127 -4.01 -7.16 13.45
N LEU A 128 -3.84 -6.07 12.68
CA LEU A 128 -3.24 -4.85 13.21
C LEU A 128 -4.08 -4.22 14.33
N ARG A 129 -5.39 -4.31 14.26
CA ARG A 129 -6.29 -3.81 15.32
C ARG A 129 -6.31 -4.72 16.53
N GLU A 130 -6.45 -6.02 16.34
CA GLU A 130 -6.49 -7.02 17.42
C GLU A 130 -5.21 -7.04 18.24
N ARG A 131 -4.06 -6.87 17.58
CA ARG A 131 -2.75 -6.91 18.21
C ARG A 131 -2.09 -5.51 18.32
N ALA A 132 -2.90 -4.47 18.37
CA ALA A 132 -2.46 -3.07 18.30
C ALA A 132 -1.40 -2.71 19.34
N SER A 133 -1.56 -3.18 20.59
CA SER A 133 -0.60 -2.92 21.67
C SER A 133 0.76 -3.55 21.48
N GLU A 134 0.85 -4.66 20.72
CA GLU A 134 2.12 -5.34 20.46
C GLU A 134 3.00 -4.57 19.46
N TRP A 135 2.38 -3.75 18.60
CA TRP A 135 3.05 -3.12 17.48
C TRP A 135 2.94 -1.58 17.48
N ASN A 136 2.63 -0.99 18.63
CA ASN A 136 2.48 0.46 18.77
C ASN A 136 1.45 1.05 17.77
N VAL A 137 0.31 0.39 17.60
CA VAL A 137 -0.77 0.81 16.71
C VAL A 137 -1.89 1.49 17.50
N ASN A 138 -2.38 2.62 16.98
CA ASN A 138 -3.69 3.15 17.36
C ASN A 138 -4.77 2.41 16.51
N PRO A 139 -5.61 1.55 17.10
CA PRO A 139 -6.59 0.75 16.35
C PRO A 139 -7.68 1.60 15.67
N GLU A 140 -7.86 2.86 16.07
CA GLU A 140 -8.83 3.78 15.45
C GLU A 140 -8.23 4.52 14.22
N LEU A 141 -6.95 4.26 13.87
CA LEU A 141 -6.28 4.92 12.75
C LEU A 141 -5.39 3.94 11.97
N VAL A 142 -6.02 2.94 11.35
CA VAL A 142 -5.38 1.92 10.51
C VAL A 142 -5.75 2.15 9.05
N GLY A 143 -4.77 2.53 8.24
CA GLY A 143 -4.93 2.75 6.81
C GLY A 143 -4.43 1.60 5.95
N ILE A 144 -4.81 1.64 4.68
CA ILE A 144 -4.30 0.74 3.65
C ILE A 144 -3.70 1.56 2.51
N MET A 145 -2.58 1.11 1.96
CA MET A 145 -2.00 1.67 0.76
C MET A 145 -1.64 0.59 -0.25
N GLY A 146 -1.45 0.98 -1.48
CA GLY A 146 -0.95 0.05 -2.48
C GLY A 146 -0.58 0.71 -3.79
N ALA A 147 0.21 0.00 -4.59
CA ALA A 147 0.72 0.46 -5.86
C ALA A 147 0.21 -0.41 -7.01
N SER A 148 -0.22 0.17 -8.14
CA SER A 148 -0.64 -0.58 -9.34
C SER A 148 -1.75 -1.62 -9.01
N ALA A 149 -1.50 -2.90 -9.22
CA ALA A 149 -2.39 -3.99 -8.79
C ALA A 149 -2.62 -4.02 -7.27
N GLY A 150 -1.59 -3.71 -6.46
CA GLY A 150 -1.74 -3.51 -5.02
C GLY A 150 -2.58 -2.28 -4.67
N GLY A 151 -2.54 -1.23 -5.50
CA GLY A 151 -3.44 -0.08 -5.41
C GLY A 151 -4.90 -0.47 -5.71
N ASN A 152 -5.12 -1.38 -6.67
CA ASN A 152 -6.43 -2.00 -6.85
C ASN A 152 -6.86 -2.77 -5.61
N LEU A 153 -5.98 -3.62 -5.05
CA LEU A 153 -6.27 -4.39 -3.84
C LEU A 153 -6.61 -3.49 -2.65
N ALA A 154 -5.86 -2.40 -2.45
CA ALA A 154 -6.15 -1.43 -1.40
C ALA A 154 -7.53 -0.76 -1.59
N ALA A 155 -7.88 -0.39 -2.82
CA ALA A 155 -9.20 0.16 -3.16
C ALA A 155 -10.32 -0.89 -3.00
N GLN A 156 -10.07 -2.18 -3.32
CA GLN A 156 -11.01 -3.28 -3.05
C GLN A 156 -11.27 -3.41 -1.55
N ALA A 157 -10.24 -3.46 -0.72
CA ALA A 157 -10.39 -3.51 0.74
C ALA A 157 -11.14 -2.29 1.28
N ALA A 158 -10.88 -1.09 0.73
CA ALA A 158 -11.56 0.14 1.11
C ALA A 158 -13.05 0.25 0.69
N THR A 159 -13.51 -0.65 -0.18
CA THR A 159 -14.90 -0.64 -0.68
C THR A 159 -15.67 -1.93 -0.35
N GLN A 160 -14.98 -3.03 -0.05
CA GLN A 160 -15.59 -4.35 0.19
C GLN A 160 -15.39 -4.85 1.62
N PHE A 161 -15.01 -3.99 2.57
CA PHE A 161 -14.98 -4.34 3.99
C PHE A 161 -16.36 -4.82 4.46
N THR A 162 -16.36 -5.69 5.47
CA THR A 162 -17.58 -6.35 5.97
C THR A 162 -18.02 -5.83 7.33
N SER A 163 -17.11 -5.19 8.07
CA SER A 163 -17.35 -4.68 9.42
C SER A 163 -16.41 -3.50 9.74
N LYS A 164 -16.56 -2.88 10.91
CA LYS A 164 -15.64 -1.83 11.39
C LYS A 164 -14.22 -2.37 11.60
N GLU A 165 -14.09 -3.62 11.98
CA GLU A 165 -12.82 -4.27 12.32
C GLU A 165 -11.91 -4.43 11.09
N ASP A 166 -12.48 -4.62 9.90
CA ASP A 166 -11.73 -4.79 8.64
C ASP A 166 -11.82 -3.58 7.70
N ARG A 167 -12.57 -2.53 8.07
CA ARG A 167 -12.63 -1.29 7.32
C ARG A 167 -11.38 -0.45 7.54
N PRO A 168 -10.59 -0.10 6.52
CA PRO A 168 -9.50 0.84 6.71
C PRO A 168 -10.03 2.24 7.05
N ASP A 169 -9.29 3.03 7.82
CA ASP A 169 -9.68 4.39 8.20
C ASP A 169 -9.33 5.42 7.13
N PHE A 170 -8.38 5.08 6.26
CA PHE A 170 -7.96 5.87 5.08
C PHE A 170 -7.26 4.97 4.07
N GLN A 171 -7.12 5.47 2.83
CA GLN A 171 -6.46 4.74 1.75
C GLN A 171 -5.48 5.64 0.99
N ILE A 172 -4.34 5.05 0.57
CA ILE A 172 -3.30 5.70 -0.23
C ILE A 172 -3.05 4.86 -1.48
N LEU A 173 -3.25 5.43 -2.66
CA LEU A 173 -3.25 4.70 -3.92
C LEU A 173 -2.22 5.26 -4.89
N PHE A 174 -1.17 4.48 -5.19
CA PHE A 174 -0.12 4.82 -6.14
C PHE A 174 -0.44 4.25 -7.51
N TYR A 175 -0.66 5.11 -8.50
CA TYR A 175 -0.97 4.72 -9.88
C TYR A 175 -1.87 3.47 -9.95
N PRO A 176 -3.02 3.48 -9.22
CA PRO A 176 -3.82 2.28 -9.04
C PRO A 176 -4.48 1.86 -10.36
N PHE A 177 -4.54 0.58 -10.59
CA PHE A 177 -5.47 0.01 -11.56
C PHE A 177 -6.88 -0.01 -10.93
N THR A 178 -7.85 0.69 -11.50
CA THR A 178 -9.19 0.84 -10.88
C THR A 178 -10.34 0.34 -11.73
N ALA A 179 -10.12 0.19 -13.03
CA ALA A 179 -11.15 -0.27 -13.96
C ALA A 179 -11.05 -1.79 -14.16
N MET A 180 -12.02 -2.54 -13.65
CA MET A 180 -12.18 -3.93 -14.05
C MET A 180 -12.75 -3.97 -15.46
N ASN A 181 -12.13 -4.71 -16.36
CA ASN A 181 -12.60 -4.90 -17.73
C ASN A 181 -12.48 -6.38 -18.13
N ARG A 182 -13.10 -6.73 -19.24
CA ARG A 182 -13.14 -8.13 -19.73
C ARG A 182 -11.76 -8.68 -20.05
N PHE A 183 -10.77 -7.84 -20.34
CA PHE A 183 -9.39 -8.29 -20.55
C PHE A 183 -8.73 -8.78 -19.26
N MET A 184 -9.07 -8.20 -18.10
CA MET A 184 -8.56 -8.60 -16.80
C MET A 184 -9.35 -9.75 -16.16
N ALA A 185 -10.63 -9.90 -16.53
CA ALA A 185 -11.53 -10.90 -15.96
C ALA A 185 -11.00 -12.33 -16.00
N PRO A 186 -10.39 -12.84 -17.10
CA PRO A 186 -9.87 -14.21 -17.13
C PRO A 186 -8.85 -14.51 -16.03
N SER A 187 -7.96 -13.58 -15.71
CA SER A 187 -6.91 -13.77 -14.71
C SER A 187 -7.36 -13.52 -13.27
N LEU A 188 -8.42 -12.75 -13.07
CA LEU A 188 -8.88 -12.31 -11.76
C LEU A 188 -10.23 -12.92 -11.35
N LEU A 189 -11.06 -13.33 -12.30
CA LEU A 189 -12.42 -13.81 -12.09
C LEU A 189 -12.62 -15.26 -12.61
N GLY A 190 -11.54 -16.01 -12.83
CA GLY A 190 -11.61 -17.41 -13.28
C GLY A 190 -12.28 -17.61 -14.65
N GLY A 191 -12.28 -16.58 -15.49
CA GLY A 191 -12.95 -16.60 -16.79
C GLY A 191 -14.42 -16.14 -16.74
N ASP A 192 -14.96 -15.76 -15.59
CA ASP A 192 -16.28 -15.15 -15.50
C ASP A 192 -16.22 -13.70 -16.05
N GLU A 193 -16.71 -13.53 -17.27
CA GLU A 193 -16.79 -12.23 -17.95
C GLU A 193 -18.17 -11.59 -17.84
N SER A 194 -19.06 -12.11 -16.98
CA SER A 194 -20.38 -11.54 -16.78
C SER A 194 -20.31 -10.08 -16.32
N ASP A 195 -21.27 -9.28 -16.72
CA ASP A 195 -21.33 -7.89 -16.28
C ASP A 195 -21.48 -7.78 -14.75
N GLU A 196 -22.09 -8.77 -14.10
CA GLU A 196 -22.22 -8.85 -12.65
C GLU A 196 -20.83 -9.02 -12.00
N ALA A 197 -20.04 -10.01 -12.42
CA ALA A 197 -18.71 -10.28 -11.90
C ALA A 197 -17.75 -9.10 -12.15
N VAL A 198 -17.75 -8.56 -13.38
CA VAL A 198 -16.95 -7.39 -13.74
C VAL A 198 -17.31 -6.17 -12.89
N ASN A 199 -18.62 -5.86 -12.75
CA ASN A 199 -19.09 -4.71 -11.98
C ASN A 199 -18.81 -4.86 -10.49
N ARG A 200 -18.91 -6.08 -9.94
CA ARG A 200 -18.61 -6.37 -8.52
C ARG A 200 -17.21 -5.95 -8.13
N TYR A 201 -16.22 -6.11 -8.99
CA TYR A 201 -14.81 -5.79 -8.73
C TYR A 201 -14.32 -4.52 -9.43
N TRP A 202 -15.22 -3.75 -10.04
CA TRP A 202 -14.90 -2.43 -10.58
C TRP A 202 -14.96 -1.39 -9.45
N VAL A 203 -13.82 -1.11 -8.83
CA VAL A 203 -13.74 -0.37 -7.56
C VAL A 203 -14.41 1.00 -7.57
N THR A 204 -14.40 1.73 -8.69
CA THR A 204 -15.10 3.03 -8.80
C THR A 204 -16.60 2.90 -8.65
N LYS A 205 -17.18 1.76 -9.04
CA LYS A 205 -18.61 1.46 -8.89
C LYS A 205 -18.97 0.95 -7.49
N GLN A 206 -17.97 0.58 -6.68
CA GLN A 206 -18.17 0.05 -5.32
C GLN A 206 -18.03 1.13 -4.24
N VAL A 207 -17.67 2.35 -4.63
CA VAL A 207 -17.58 3.46 -3.68
C VAL A 207 -18.94 3.81 -3.10
N LYS A 208 -19.04 3.84 -1.78
CA LYS A 208 -20.24 4.10 -0.99
C LYS A 208 -19.95 5.12 0.11
N ALA A 209 -20.98 5.61 0.80
CA ALA A 209 -20.86 6.72 1.75
C ALA A 209 -19.89 6.49 2.92
N ASP A 210 -19.63 5.21 3.27
CA ASP A 210 -18.69 4.80 4.32
C ASP A 210 -17.31 4.38 3.79
N THR A 211 -17.04 4.53 2.48
CA THR A 211 -15.69 4.39 1.92
C THR A 211 -14.75 5.42 2.58
N PRO A 212 -13.53 5.02 3.00
CA PRO A 212 -12.63 5.94 3.70
C PRO A 212 -12.03 7.02 2.79
N PRO A 213 -11.53 8.13 3.37
CA PRO A 213 -10.81 9.16 2.66
C PRO A 213 -9.64 8.60 1.83
N ALA A 214 -9.36 9.22 0.69
CA ALA A 214 -8.39 8.73 -0.28
C ALA A 214 -7.32 9.76 -0.64
N PHE A 215 -6.06 9.31 -0.68
CA PHE A 215 -4.93 10.04 -1.25
C PHE A 215 -4.42 9.27 -2.47
N LEU A 216 -4.43 9.90 -3.65
CA LEU A 216 -4.05 9.27 -4.90
C LEU A 216 -2.87 10.00 -5.54
N LEU A 217 -1.99 9.24 -6.19
CA LEU A 217 -0.91 9.82 -6.98
C LEU A 217 -0.59 8.94 -8.21
N CYS A 218 -0.27 9.60 -9.33
CA CYS A 218 0.10 8.93 -10.57
C CYS A 218 0.96 9.86 -11.46
N SER A 219 1.44 9.32 -12.58
CA SER A 219 2.15 10.07 -13.60
C SER A 219 1.29 10.20 -14.87
N ALA A 220 1.30 11.36 -15.51
CA ALA A 220 0.54 11.62 -16.72
C ALA A 220 1.06 10.81 -17.94
N ASP A 221 2.35 10.45 -17.91
CA ASP A 221 3.03 9.65 -18.93
C ASP A 221 2.99 8.14 -18.69
N ASP A 222 2.20 7.66 -17.69
CA ASP A 222 2.04 6.24 -17.41
C ASP A 222 1.33 5.52 -18.56
N ARG A 223 2.07 4.62 -19.24
CA ARG A 223 1.57 3.83 -20.38
C ARG A 223 1.03 2.46 -19.99
N ALA A 224 1.33 2.00 -18.78
CA ALA A 224 0.88 0.69 -18.29
C ALA A 224 -0.49 0.80 -17.62
N VAL A 225 -0.67 1.81 -16.77
CA VAL A 225 -1.95 2.13 -16.13
C VAL A 225 -2.21 3.64 -16.35
N PRO A 226 -2.94 4.03 -17.39
CA PRO A 226 -3.22 5.42 -17.68
C PRO A 226 -3.78 6.17 -16.47
N CYS A 227 -3.33 7.41 -16.26
CA CYS A 227 -3.73 8.26 -15.12
C CYS A 227 -5.25 8.46 -15.01
N GLN A 228 -5.99 8.18 -16.09
CA GLN A 228 -7.46 8.16 -16.08
C GLN A 228 -8.03 7.24 -14.99
N ASN A 229 -7.37 6.11 -14.68
CA ASN A 229 -7.74 5.23 -13.58
C ASN A 229 -7.78 5.98 -12.22
N SER A 230 -6.76 6.78 -11.96
CA SER A 230 -6.68 7.59 -10.73
C SER A 230 -7.70 8.72 -10.73
N ILE A 231 -7.95 9.36 -11.88
CA ILE A 231 -8.96 10.42 -12.04
C ILE A 231 -10.36 9.86 -11.78
N ASP A 232 -10.72 8.75 -12.41
CA ASP A 232 -12.04 8.12 -12.26
C ASP A 232 -12.29 7.70 -10.81
N TYR A 233 -11.27 7.11 -10.17
CA TYR A 233 -11.40 6.74 -8.75
C TYR A 233 -11.48 7.97 -7.83
N PHE A 234 -10.74 9.03 -8.10
CA PHE A 234 -10.82 10.28 -7.34
C PHE A 234 -12.22 10.90 -7.37
N LEU A 235 -12.88 10.86 -8.53
CA LEU A 235 -14.22 11.44 -8.70
C LEU A 235 -15.30 10.65 -7.94
N ALA A 236 -15.15 9.33 -7.80
CA ALA A 236 -16.17 8.49 -7.17
C ALA A 236 -16.38 8.81 -5.66
N PRO A 237 -15.35 8.88 -4.78
CA PRO A 237 -15.49 9.37 -3.41
C PRO A 237 -16.05 10.80 -3.34
N ARG A 238 -15.60 11.70 -4.23
CA ARG A 238 -16.06 13.09 -4.27
C ARG A 238 -17.57 13.19 -4.52
N GLN A 239 -18.13 12.33 -5.36
CA GLN A 239 -19.59 12.23 -5.58
C GLN A 239 -20.33 11.82 -4.30
N GLN A 240 -19.70 11.02 -3.44
CA GLN A 240 -20.22 10.61 -2.12
C GLN A 240 -19.91 11.63 -1.01
N LYS A 241 -19.34 12.81 -1.33
CA LYS A 241 -18.86 13.84 -0.39
C LYS A 241 -17.75 13.36 0.56
N ILE A 242 -17.01 12.32 0.15
CA ILE A 242 -15.84 11.82 0.86
C ILE A 242 -14.64 12.64 0.44
N GLU A 243 -13.74 12.92 1.39
CA GLU A 243 -12.49 13.61 1.11
C GLU A 243 -11.60 12.75 0.22
N ALA A 244 -11.12 13.35 -0.86
CA ALA A 244 -10.12 12.72 -1.73
C ALA A 244 -9.15 13.79 -2.23
N MET A 245 -7.87 13.41 -2.32
CA MET A 245 -6.79 14.21 -2.89
C MET A 245 -6.16 13.44 -4.04
N LEU A 246 -5.86 14.10 -5.14
CA LEU A 246 -5.20 13.52 -6.31
C LEU A 246 -4.03 14.37 -6.75
N LEU A 247 -2.85 13.75 -6.87
CA LEU A 247 -1.64 14.34 -7.44
C LEU A 247 -1.31 13.65 -8.76
N ILE A 248 -1.16 14.46 -9.82
CA ILE A 248 -0.75 13.97 -11.13
C ILE A 248 0.56 14.67 -11.50
N TYR A 249 1.63 13.90 -11.61
CA TYR A 249 2.93 14.41 -12.03
C TYR A 249 3.10 14.26 -13.53
N PRO A 250 3.76 15.21 -14.22
CA PRO A 250 3.87 15.18 -15.68
C PRO A 250 4.65 13.98 -16.20
N THR A 251 5.64 13.51 -15.44
CA THR A 251 6.51 12.37 -15.79
C THR A 251 6.76 11.45 -14.60
N GLY A 252 7.21 10.23 -14.85
CA GLY A 252 7.52 9.20 -13.85
C GLY A 252 7.21 7.82 -14.38
N GLY A 253 6.33 7.70 -15.37
CA GLY A 253 5.88 6.41 -15.89
C GLY A 253 5.13 5.60 -14.84
N HIS A 254 5.30 4.27 -14.89
CA HIS A 254 4.64 3.31 -14.02
C HIS A 254 5.62 2.60 -13.08
N GLY A 255 5.17 2.26 -11.87
CA GLY A 255 5.91 1.36 -10.98
C GLY A 255 7.12 2.00 -10.29
N TRP A 256 7.11 3.31 -10.08
CA TRP A 256 8.23 4.01 -9.45
C TRP A 256 8.31 3.79 -7.93
N GLY A 257 7.19 3.54 -7.24
CA GLY A 257 7.18 3.28 -5.79
C GLY A 257 8.01 4.29 -5.00
N TYR A 258 8.95 3.80 -4.18
CA TYR A 258 9.86 4.63 -3.39
C TYR A 258 11.24 4.85 -4.04
N ASN A 259 11.36 4.63 -5.34
CA ASN A 259 12.64 4.81 -6.05
C ASN A 259 13.09 6.27 -6.07
N ASP A 260 14.40 6.50 -5.87
CA ASP A 260 15.02 7.82 -5.96
C ASP A 260 15.05 8.37 -7.40
N SER A 261 14.86 7.51 -8.40
CA SER A 261 14.73 7.91 -9.79
C SER A 261 13.43 8.63 -10.12
N MET A 262 12.41 8.60 -9.23
CA MET A 262 11.19 9.38 -9.40
C MET A 262 11.48 10.86 -9.19
N PRO A 263 11.35 11.71 -10.24
CA PRO A 263 11.76 13.12 -10.16
C PRO A 263 11.02 13.93 -9.08
N TYR A 264 9.80 13.51 -8.74
CA TYR A 264 8.91 14.21 -7.80
C TYR A 264 8.80 13.50 -6.44
N LYS A 265 9.80 12.67 -6.08
CA LYS A 265 9.78 11.93 -4.82
C LYS A 265 9.64 12.84 -3.60
N ARG A 266 10.38 13.94 -3.58
CA ARG A 266 10.34 14.92 -2.49
C ARG A 266 8.96 15.59 -2.37
N GLU A 267 8.36 15.93 -3.48
CA GLU A 267 7.07 16.61 -3.54
C GLU A 267 5.96 15.70 -3.02
N TRP A 268 5.84 14.47 -3.56
CA TRP A 268 4.76 13.58 -3.15
C TRP A 268 4.92 13.08 -1.70
N THR A 269 6.15 12.87 -1.22
CA THR A 269 6.35 12.51 0.20
C THR A 269 5.95 13.67 1.12
N GLY A 270 6.27 14.91 0.79
CA GLY A 270 5.87 16.08 1.55
C GLY A 270 4.35 16.32 1.56
N GLU A 271 3.66 16.11 0.42
CA GLU A 271 2.20 16.21 0.37
C GLU A 271 1.52 15.08 1.17
N MET A 272 2.05 13.85 1.08
CA MET A 272 1.53 12.73 1.85
C MET A 272 1.71 12.96 3.36
N GLU A 273 2.86 13.46 3.79
CA GLU A 273 3.12 13.80 5.19
C GLU A 273 2.09 14.80 5.72
N ARG A 274 1.86 15.91 4.99
CA ARG A 274 0.84 16.92 5.35
C ARG A 274 -0.57 16.32 5.44
N TRP A 275 -0.93 15.47 4.48
CA TRP A 275 -2.24 14.83 4.47
C TRP A 275 -2.41 13.87 5.65
N LEU A 276 -1.40 13.05 5.96
CA LEU A 276 -1.41 12.13 7.10
C LEU A 276 -1.45 12.90 8.44
N GLN A 277 -0.76 14.02 8.54
CA GLN A 277 -0.84 14.87 9.73
C GLN A 277 -2.26 15.43 9.91
N ALA A 278 -2.88 15.95 8.86
CA ALA A 278 -4.24 16.44 8.93
C ALA A 278 -5.27 15.35 9.33
N LEU A 279 -5.05 14.11 8.94
CA LEU A 279 -5.89 12.97 9.38
C LEU A 279 -5.77 12.71 10.89
N ARG A 280 -4.57 12.84 11.46
CA ARG A 280 -4.33 12.65 12.92
C ARG A 280 -5.01 13.73 13.76
N GLU A 281 -5.01 14.97 13.29
CA GLU A 281 -5.58 16.11 14.02
C GLU A 281 -7.12 16.09 14.10
N ARG A 282 -7.78 15.25 13.26
CA ARG A 282 -9.25 15.10 13.23
C ARG A 282 -9.78 14.00 14.13
N LYS A 283 -8.91 13.15 14.67
CA LYS A 283 -9.24 12.03 15.55
C LYS A 283 -8.60 12.18 16.92
#